data_ef63cee3662440e77ef4f4ef79602ffa
#
_entry.id   ef63cee3662440e77ef4f4ef79602ffa
#
_cell.length_a   1.000
_cell.length_b   1.000
_cell.length_c   1.000
_cell.angle_alpha   90.00
_cell.angle_beta   90.00
_cell.angle_gamma   90.00
#
_symmetry.space_group_name_H-M   'P 1'
#
loop_
_entity.id
_entity.type
_entity.pdbx_description
1 polymer ?
#
loop_
_entity_poly.entity_id
_entity_poly.type
_entity_poly.pdbx_seq_one_letter_code
_entity_poly.pdbx_strand_id
1 'polypeptide(L)'
;MFKRNIKKVISLTMAVVISAASISLTGCSITDIRQLRGNNNNSYDTQYSYNTTDNEAFEEFTDGLFKELIVDDTLSLHTLLEHPDEYGITDYDVTLGRIDTDSLDDTSDITQCITELTAFDRNFLSKKQTITYDYLLSYLQTRLCYSDLDLYDTQLTPTIGIQIELPLVFSEYTFMEKKDVDEYITLLCDVDSYFANLIEYENMRASKGLTKEDSLLDDIISSCQSVIDSVNKTGSSDRLFIDDFNTRIDALTFISDDEKTEYKKLNIDAINNHVIPGYQALIDGLSALKGTNRYTGGICSYPDGQRYYEGLLEQTLGWSKSVDEYNSLLEDYIRGYMLVMRKLVQKDSSLIDSLSRYSFNMTEPESIIEDLKKHITDDYPELDEAGYSIKYVSDSLRDYASPAMYFMPQIDNPDINSIYINNSGTDSSDIYPVLSHESYPGHMYQTQYFLKTNPSLIRSYIKSGGYMEGWASYVEVHSYEYNNNNNDDLNTLAKCNYALTLCLHAIGDIGVNYYGWDEARLSSYLSNWGFNSPDTAHWMYTALIANPGNYCKYVLGFIGFEELKKQAQKDLGSDFSLKEFHRYILETGPVQFDILFSNLKEWEESLVVVSSRAA
;
A
#
# COMPACT_ATOMS: atom_id res chain seq x y z
N MET A 1 -32.71 -16.12 -13.41
CA MET A 1 -31.93 -15.78 -14.63
C MET A 1 -30.73 -14.94 -14.28
N PHE A 2 -30.82 -13.96 -13.41
CA PHE A 2 -29.72 -13.10 -12.94
C PHE A 2 -28.52 -13.89 -12.33
N LYS A 3 -28.78 -14.96 -11.61
CA LYS A 3 -27.75 -15.80 -10.94
C LYS A 3 -26.90 -16.68 -11.88
N ARG A 4 -27.23 -16.83 -13.15
CA ARG A 4 -26.60 -17.82 -14.04
C ARG A 4 -25.48 -17.26 -14.92
N ASN A 5 -25.46 -15.96 -15.15
CA ASN A 5 -24.53 -15.31 -16.09
C ASN A 5 -23.36 -14.59 -15.43
N ILE A 6 -23.40 -14.35 -14.11
CA ILE A 6 -22.29 -13.74 -13.35
C ILE A 6 -21.06 -14.67 -13.27
N LYS A 7 -21.23 -15.97 -13.52
CA LYS A 7 -20.17 -16.99 -13.43
C LYS A 7 -18.98 -16.82 -14.35
N LYS A 8 -19.05 -15.98 -15.40
CA LYS A 8 -17.97 -15.77 -16.36
C LYS A 8 -17.20 -14.45 -16.15
N VAL A 9 -17.69 -13.54 -15.33
CA VAL A 9 -17.15 -12.18 -15.20
C VAL A 9 -16.17 -12.05 -14.06
N ILE A 10 -16.01 -13.07 -13.22
CA ILE A 10 -15.22 -12.99 -11.98
C ILE A 10 -14.01 -13.93 -12.03
N SER A 11 -13.45 -14.10 -13.19
CA SER A 11 -12.08 -14.59 -13.34
C SER A 11 -11.11 -13.40 -13.37
N LEU A 12 -11.33 -12.37 -12.59
CA LEU A 12 -10.53 -11.16 -12.69
C LEU A 12 -9.90 -10.74 -11.37
N THR A 13 -8.64 -11.04 -11.33
CA THR A 13 -7.52 -10.21 -10.89
C THR A 13 -7.85 -9.07 -9.94
N MET A 14 -7.66 -9.34 -8.66
CA MET A 14 -7.33 -8.27 -7.76
C MET A 14 -5.87 -7.92 -7.93
N ALA A 15 -5.60 -6.74 -8.42
CA ALA A 15 -4.30 -6.13 -8.32
C ALA A 15 -4.01 -5.87 -6.84
N VAL A 16 -3.03 -6.56 -6.29
CA VAL A 16 -2.45 -6.24 -4.99
C VAL A 16 -1.27 -5.33 -5.27
N VAL A 17 -1.37 -4.08 -4.87
CA VAL A 17 -0.24 -3.16 -4.96
C VAL A 17 0.69 -3.40 -3.80
N ILE A 18 1.95 -3.64 -4.11
CA ILE A 18 3.02 -3.63 -3.14
C ILE A 18 3.40 -2.18 -2.88
N SER A 19 2.79 -1.54 -1.89
CA SER A 19 3.47 -0.42 -1.26
C SER A 19 4.48 -1.02 -0.28
N ALA A 20 5.74 -1.00 -0.65
CA ALA A 20 6.82 -1.39 0.24
C ALA A 20 6.79 -0.48 1.48
N ALA A 21 6.24 -0.94 2.54
CA ALA A 21 6.45 -0.54 3.94
C ALA A 21 5.45 -1.26 4.84
N SER A 22 5.72 -2.52 5.14
CA SER A 22 5.17 -3.14 6.34
C SER A 22 5.99 -2.60 7.52
N ILE A 23 5.64 -1.43 8.03
CA ILE A 23 6.14 -1.01 9.33
C ILE A 23 5.22 -1.64 10.35
N SER A 24 5.78 -2.55 11.12
CA SER A 24 5.13 -3.27 12.21
C SER A 24 4.46 -2.33 13.20
N LEU A 25 3.34 -2.73 13.71
CA LEU A 25 2.50 -1.93 14.57
C LEU A 25 1.86 -2.64 15.71
N THR A 26 1.61 -1.84 16.70
CA THR A 26 1.27 -2.32 18.02
C THR A 26 0.45 -1.29 18.81
N GLY A 27 -0.57 -1.67 19.50
CA GLY A 27 -1.50 -1.12 20.08
C GLY A 27 -2.34 -0.73 21.19
N CYS A 28 -3.54 -0.32 21.37
CA CYS A 28 -4.52 -0.13 22.45
C CYS A 28 -5.96 -0.21 21.95
N SER A 29 -6.91 -0.42 22.82
CA SER A 29 -8.32 -0.51 22.42
C SER A 29 -8.84 0.84 21.89
N ILE A 30 -9.83 0.78 20.97
CA ILE A 30 -10.54 1.96 20.46
C ILE A 30 -11.10 2.83 21.60
N THR A 31 -11.45 2.21 22.72
CA THR A 31 -11.96 2.91 23.91
C THR A 31 -10.90 3.82 24.52
N ASP A 32 -9.65 3.38 24.58
CA ASP A 32 -8.54 4.14 25.14
C ASP A 32 -8.10 5.25 24.19
N ILE A 33 -8.09 4.98 22.88
CA ILE A 33 -7.87 6.01 21.85
C ILE A 33 -8.96 7.09 21.91
N ARG A 34 -10.23 6.68 22.07
CA ARG A 34 -11.35 7.63 22.25
C ARG A 34 -11.24 8.41 23.56
N GLN A 35 -10.70 7.83 24.63
CA GLN A 35 -10.45 8.55 25.88
C GLN A 35 -9.26 9.51 25.78
N LEU A 36 -8.19 9.12 25.11
CA LEU A 36 -7.06 10.02 24.80
C LEU A 36 -7.50 11.16 23.87
N ARG A 37 -8.31 10.87 22.85
CA ARG A 37 -8.96 11.87 21.98
C ARG A 37 -10.06 12.66 22.71
N GLY A 38 -10.81 12.03 23.64
CA GLY A 38 -11.91 12.66 24.40
C GLY A 38 -11.45 13.71 25.40
N ASN A 39 -10.21 13.67 25.87
CA ASN A 39 -9.62 14.77 26.65
C ASN A 39 -9.21 15.96 25.76
N ASN A 40 -9.09 15.76 24.45
CA ASN A 40 -8.94 16.81 23.44
C ASN A 40 -10.28 17.18 22.75
N ASN A 41 -11.43 16.69 23.25
CA ASN A 41 -12.76 17.18 22.87
C ASN A 41 -13.01 18.61 23.40
N ASN A 42 -12.09 19.51 23.11
CA ASN A 42 -12.50 20.85 22.79
C ASN A 42 -13.22 20.71 21.44
N SER A 43 -14.54 20.90 21.45
CA SER A 43 -15.33 21.15 20.28
C SER A 43 -14.46 21.96 19.32
N TYR A 44 -14.20 21.42 18.12
CA TYR A 44 -13.55 22.14 17.03
C TYR A 44 -14.52 23.26 16.54
N ASP A 45 -14.87 24.13 17.47
CA ASP A 45 -15.57 25.36 17.19
C ASP A 45 -14.54 26.44 17.41
N THR A 46 -13.97 26.91 16.32
CA THR A 46 -13.42 28.26 16.21
C THR A 46 -12.19 28.34 15.31
N GLN A 47 -12.25 29.23 14.40
CA GLN A 47 -11.25 30.17 13.91
C GLN A 47 -9.82 29.98 14.46
N TYR A 48 -9.12 28.90 14.06
CA TYR A 48 -7.67 28.84 14.17
C TYR A 48 -7.08 29.70 13.05
N SER A 49 -6.51 30.84 13.40
CA SER A 49 -5.62 31.55 12.48
C SER A 49 -4.28 30.84 12.51
N TYR A 50 -4.04 29.96 11.52
CA TYR A 50 -2.72 29.37 11.36
C TYR A 50 -1.67 30.46 11.15
N ASN A 51 -0.51 30.29 11.76
CA ASN A 51 0.66 31.06 11.41
C ASN A 51 1.02 30.70 9.96
N THR A 52 1.19 31.69 9.10
CA THR A 52 1.57 31.48 7.69
C THR A 52 3.06 31.27 7.50
N THR A 53 3.86 31.43 8.57
CA THR A 53 5.31 31.21 8.57
C THR A 53 5.60 29.87 9.20
N ASP A 54 6.47 29.07 8.53
CA ASP A 54 6.90 27.80 9.08
C ASP A 54 7.66 28.02 10.39
N ASN A 55 7.48 27.08 11.33
CA ASN A 55 8.19 27.04 12.58
C ASN A 55 9.49 26.25 12.38
N GLU A 56 10.62 26.94 12.37
CA GLU A 56 11.93 26.35 12.10
C GLU A 56 12.27 25.21 13.09
N ALA A 57 11.94 25.37 14.37
CA ALA A 57 12.23 24.31 15.35
C ALA A 57 11.37 23.05 15.13
N PHE A 58 10.17 23.20 14.57
CA PHE A 58 9.34 22.05 14.20
C PHE A 58 9.90 21.32 12.96
N GLU A 59 10.39 22.04 11.96
CA GLU A 59 11.09 21.45 10.82
C GLU A 59 12.37 20.71 11.25
N GLU A 60 13.19 21.35 12.10
CA GLU A 60 14.39 20.70 12.66
C GLU A 60 14.06 19.40 13.41
N PHE A 61 12.95 19.38 14.17
CA PHE A 61 12.47 18.19 14.86
C PHE A 61 12.05 17.08 13.90
N THR A 62 11.21 17.40 12.89
CA THR A 62 10.70 16.40 11.94
C THR A 62 11.79 15.88 11.01
N ASP A 63 12.72 16.72 10.59
CA ASP A 63 13.88 16.34 9.79
C ASP A 63 14.88 15.49 10.60
N GLY A 64 15.07 15.82 11.88
CA GLY A 64 15.86 15.01 12.80
C GLY A 64 15.29 13.61 12.95
N LEU A 65 13.98 13.52 13.20
CA LEU A 65 13.26 12.24 13.32
C LEU A 65 13.35 11.42 12.02
N PHE A 66 13.19 12.04 10.86
CA PHE A 66 13.35 11.35 9.58
C PHE A 66 14.74 10.75 9.44
N LYS A 67 15.80 11.55 9.72
CA LYS A 67 17.18 11.11 9.60
C LYS A 67 17.52 9.97 10.55
N GLU A 68 17.00 10.01 11.76
CA GLU A 68 17.17 8.95 12.75
C GLU A 68 16.53 7.63 12.28
N LEU A 69 15.31 7.69 11.76
CA LEU A 69 14.56 6.51 11.35
C LEU A 69 15.07 5.89 10.04
N ILE A 70 15.50 6.71 9.08
CA ILE A 70 15.83 6.21 7.73
C ILE A 70 17.16 5.46 7.66
N VAL A 71 18.08 5.71 8.60
CA VAL A 71 19.39 5.07 8.63
C VAL A 71 19.38 3.64 9.18
N ASP A 72 18.26 3.20 9.76
CA ASP A 72 18.12 1.84 10.30
C ASP A 72 18.09 0.77 9.22
N ASP A 73 17.77 1.14 7.98
CA ASP A 73 17.74 0.28 6.81
C ASP A 73 18.29 1.04 5.58
N THR A 74 19.47 0.64 5.14
CA THR A 74 20.17 1.29 4.00
C THR A 74 19.41 1.10 2.69
N LEU A 75 18.70 -0.02 2.51
CA LEU A 75 17.90 -0.25 1.30
C LEU A 75 16.74 0.75 1.22
N SER A 76 16.05 0.98 2.34
CA SER A 76 15.02 2.01 2.46
C SER A 76 15.59 3.42 2.29
N LEU A 77 16.78 3.69 2.83
CA LEU A 77 17.46 4.98 2.66
C LEU A 77 17.65 5.31 1.17
N HIS A 78 18.24 4.40 0.39
CA HIS A 78 18.47 4.60 -1.05
C HIS A 78 17.20 4.48 -1.90
N THR A 79 16.14 3.88 -1.40
CA THR A 79 14.82 3.91 -2.06
C THR A 79 14.17 5.29 -1.95
N LEU A 80 14.45 6.04 -0.86
CA LEU A 80 13.86 7.35 -0.61
C LEU A 80 14.76 8.52 -1.02
N LEU A 81 16.09 8.37 -1.00
CA LEU A 81 17.05 9.44 -1.31
C LEU A 81 18.12 8.95 -2.29
N GLU A 82 18.33 9.70 -3.36
CA GLU A 82 19.44 9.49 -4.28
C GLU A 82 20.76 10.01 -3.70
N HIS A 83 20.71 11.15 -3.00
CA HIS A 83 21.85 11.84 -2.40
C HIS A 83 21.68 12.05 -0.89
N PRO A 84 21.78 10.99 -0.05
CA PRO A 84 21.64 11.12 1.41
C PRO A 84 22.56 12.15 2.05
N ASP A 85 23.76 12.35 1.47
CA ASP A 85 24.75 13.32 1.93
C ASP A 85 24.29 14.78 1.82
N GLU A 86 23.47 15.14 0.83
CA GLU A 86 22.86 16.46 0.70
C GLU A 86 21.88 16.77 1.85
N TYR A 87 21.33 15.72 2.47
CA TYR A 87 20.48 15.81 3.67
C TYR A 87 21.28 15.71 4.97
N GLY A 88 22.61 15.61 4.88
CA GLY A 88 23.51 15.47 6.03
C GLY A 88 23.55 14.06 6.62
N ILE A 89 23.13 13.05 5.86
CA ILE A 89 23.18 11.62 6.22
C ILE A 89 24.46 11.04 5.61
N THR A 90 25.53 11.01 6.39
CA THR A 90 26.88 10.63 5.89
C THR A 90 27.54 9.50 6.68
N ASP A 91 27.03 9.18 7.85
CA ASP A 91 27.59 8.16 8.76
C ASP A 91 26.44 7.22 9.20
N TYR A 92 26.42 6.03 8.64
CA TYR A 92 25.45 4.98 8.92
C TYR A 92 26.05 3.60 8.63
N ASP A 93 25.54 2.59 9.31
CA ASP A 93 25.90 1.20 9.04
C ASP A 93 25.12 0.69 7.81
N VAL A 94 25.82 0.00 6.90
CA VAL A 94 25.19 -0.60 5.72
C VAL A 94 24.51 -1.90 6.11
N THR A 95 23.19 -1.90 6.19
CA THR A 95 22.36 -3.00 6.69
C THR A 95 20.99 -3.04 6.04
N LEU A 96 20.35 -4.22 6.03
CA LEU A 96 18.93 -4.41 5.68
C LEU A 96 17.98 -4.16 6.87
N GLY A 97 18.49 -3.59 7.95
CA GLY A 97 17.74 -3.43 9.19
C GLY A 97 17.58 -4.73 9.98
N ARG A 98 17.02 -4.63 11.16
CA ARG A 98 16.71 -5.78 12.05
C ARG A 98 15.47 -5.49 12.88
N ILE A 99 14.70 -6.52 13.16
CA ILE A 99 13.70 -6.48 14.21
C ILE A 99 14.44 -6.58 15.54
N ASP A 100 14.26 -5.60 16.42
CA ASP A 100 14.81 -5.68 17.77
C ASP A 100 13.95 -6.64 18.62
N THR A 101 14.33 -7.90 18.61
CA THR A 101 13.61 -8.97 19.32
C THR A 101 13.77 -8.88 20.85
N ASP A 102 14.75 -8.15 21.34
CA ASP A 102 15.01 -8.00 22.78
C ASP A 102 14.15 -6.90 23.44
N SER A 103 13.66 -5.91 22.66
CA SER A 103 12.95 -4.74 23.16
C SER A 103 11.57 -4.51 22.53
N LEU A 104 10.91 -5.55 22.01
CA LEU A 104 9.59 -5.45 21.38
C LEU A 104 8.53 -4.74 22.26
N ASP A 105 8.59 -4.93 23.57
CA ASP A 105 7.66 -4.32 24.53
C ASP A 105 8.12 -2.91 25.00
N ASP A 106 9.28 -2.39 24.54
CA ASP A 106 9.80 -1.10 24.96
C ASP A 106 9.15 0.04 24.15
N THR A 107 8.40 0.88 24.85
CA THR A 107 7.69 2.02 24.27
C THR A 107 8.33 3.35 24.65
N SER A 108 9.55 3.34 25.23
CA SER A 108 10.21 4.55 25.73
C SER A 108 10.42 5.58 24.62
N ASP A 109 10.90 5.15 23.45
CA ASP A 109 11.21 6.05 22.33
C ASP A 109 9.94 6.66 21.73
N ILE A 110 8.88 5.86 21.56
CA ILE A 110 7.57 6.37 21.10
C ILE A 110 7.02 7.38 22.09
N THR A 111 7.09 7.09 23.39
CA THR A 111 6.59 7.97 24.45
C THR A 111 7.40 9.27 24.51
N GLN A 112 8.71 9.19 24.33
CA GLN A 112 9.58 10.37 24.24
C GLN A 112 9.23 11.21 23.02
N CYS A 113 9.11 10.61 21.85
CA CYS A 113 8.76 11.31 20.61
C CYS A 113 7.39 12.03 20.74
N ILE A 114 6.38 11.38 21.32
CA ILE A 114 5.08 12.02 21.61
C ILE A 114 5.26 13.22 22.56
N THR A 115 6.11 13.10 23.57
CA THR A 115 6.36 14.17 24.55
C THR A 115 7.01 15.37 23.87
N GLU A 116 8.00 15.14 23.02
CA GLU A 116 8.71 16.19 22.27
C GLU A 116 7.78 16.85 21.23
N LEU A 117 7.03 16.04 20.47
CA LEU A 117 6.04 16.54 19.51
C LEU A 117 4.98 17.41 20.18
N THR A 118 4.43 16.98 21.32
CA THR A 118 3.38 17.71 22.02
C THR A 118 3.88 18.94 22.79
N ALA A 119 5.18 19.16 22.87
CA ALA A 119 5.76 20.40 23.38
C ALA A 119 5.58 21.57 22.39
N PHE A 120 5.34 21.31 21.12
CA PHE A 120 5.00 22.36 20.15
C PHE A 120 3.55 22.81 20.31
N ASP A 121 3.31 24.12 20.36
CA ASP A 121 1.94 24.65 20.31
C ASP A 121 1.44 24.64 18.85
N ARG A 122 0.49 23.74 18.58
CA ARG A 122 -0.12 23.53 17.27
C ARG A 122 -0.64 24.83 16.62
N ASN A 123 -1.05 25.84 17.42
CA ASN A 123 -1.57 27.11 16.93
C ASN A 123 -0.48 28.02 16.32
N PHE A 124 0.79 27.75 16.60
CA PHE A 124 1.94 28.48 16.02
C PHE A 124 2.60 27.73 14.86
N LEU A 125 2.00 26.63 14.40
CA LEU A 125 2.42 25.91 13.20
C LEU A 125 1.72 26.45 11.97
N SER A 126 2.41 26.41 10.83
CA SER A 126 1.76 26.64 9.52
C SER A 126 0.72 25.55 9.26
N LYS A 127 -0.17 25.76 8.29
CA LYS A 127 -1.17 24.73 7.93
C LYS A 127 -0.49 23.40 7.54
N LYS A 128 0.57 23.47 6.76
CA LYS A 128 1.35 22.30 6.31
C LYS A 128 1.96 21.54 7.49
N GLN A 129 2.58 22.27 8.41
CA GLN A 129 3.15 21.71 9.63
C GLN A 129 2.07 21.15 10.56
N THR A 130 0.91 21.80 10.64
CA THR A 130 -0.23 21.31 11.44
C THR A 130 -0.72 19.95 10.94
N ILE A 131 -0.81 19.75 9.62
CA ILE A 131 -1.16 18.45 9.04
C ILE A 131 -0.09 17.40 9.39
N THR A 132 1.19 17.75 9.30
CA THR A 132 2.30 16.86 9.70
C THR A 132 2.25 16.53 11.19
N TYR A 133 1.99 17.52 12.06
CA TYR A 133 1.84 17.34 13.49
C TYR A 133 0.68 16.40 13.83
N ASP A 134 -0.50 16.65 13.27
CA ASP A 134 -1.70 15.84 13.54
C ASP A 134 -1.50 14.38 13.07
N TYR A 135 -0.90 14.21 11.89
CA TYR A 135 -0.63 12.89 11.34
C TYR A 135 0.41 12.12 12.16
N LEU A 136 1.54 12.76 12.48
CA LEU A 136 2.60 12.15 13.28
C LEU A 136 2.09 11.79 14.69
N LEU A 137 1.34 12.70 15.33
CA LEU A 137 0.77 12.45 16.66
C LEU A 137 -0.20 11.25 16.63
N SER A 138 -1.11 11.21 15.66
CA SER A 138 -2.06 10.10 15.53
C SER A 138 -1.34 8.78 15.23
N TYR A 139 -0.34 8.79 14.34
CA TYR A 139 0.48 7.63 14.04
C TYR A 139 1.20 7.08 15.29
N LEU A 140 1.89 7.94 16.03
CA LEU A 140 2.62 7.54 17.24
C LEU A 140 1.68 7.06 18.35
N GLN A 141 0.53 7.71 18.54
CA GLN A 141 -0.48 7.28 19.52
C GLN A 141 -1.04 5.91 19.15
N THR A 142 -1.33 5.64 17.87
CA THR A 142 -1.78 4.33 17.42
C THR A 142 -0.69 3.31 17.70
N ARG A 143 0.57 3.57 17.35
CA ARG A 143 1.68 2.68 17.68
C ARG A 143 1.82 2.41 19.18
N LEU A 144 1.85 3.44 20.00
CA LEU A 144 1.90 3.28 21.45
C LEU A 144 0.74 2.44 21.94
N CYS A 145 -0.39 2.68 21.37
CA CYS A 145 -1.62 2.02 21.69
C CYS A 145 -1.63 0.53 21.39
N TYR A 146 -0.88 -0.11 20.52
CA TYR A 146 -0.85 -1.54 20.25
C TYR A 146 0.52 -2.20 20.51
N SER A 147 1.42 -1.59 21.32
CA SER A 147 2.79 -2.06 21.59
C SER A 147 2.91 -3.44 22.27
N ASP A 148 1.83 -4.04 22.71
CA ASP A 148 1.80 -5.39 23.27
C ASP A 148 1.43 -6.47 22.26
N LEU A 149 1.17 -6.10 20.99
CA LEU A 149 0.71 -7.01 19.92
C LEU A 149 1.70 -7.15 18.76
N ASP A 150 2.96 -6.72 18.88
CA ASP A 150 3.97 -6.79 17.83
C ASP A 150 4.08 -8.18 17.20
N LEU A 151 4.05 -9.23 18.02
CA LEU A 151 4.15 -10.60 17.54
C LEU A 151 2.94 -11.10 16.71
N TYR A 152 1.89 -10.27 16.53
CA TYR A 152 0.75 -10.61 15.66
C TYR A 152 1.02 -10.30 14.20
N ASP A 153 1.94 -9.37 13.93
CA ASP A 153 2.41 -9.05 12.58
C ASP A 153 3.49 -10.03 12.09
N THR A 154 3.76 -10.01 10.79
CA THR A 154 4.85 -10.76 10.16
C THR A 154 5.21 -10.16 8.81
N GLN A 155 6.51 -10.11 8.54
CA GLN A 155 7.04 -9.69 7.23
C GLN A 155 6.99 -10.81 6.17
N LEU A 156 6.64 -12.05 6.58
CA LEU A 156 6.59 -13.21 5.70
C LEU A 156 5.15 -13.55 5.35
N THR A 157 4.78 -13.32 4.10
CA THR A 157 3.45 -13.65 3.58
C THR A 157 3.54 -14.30 2.19
N PRO A 158 2.53 -15.06 1.74
CA PRO A 158 2.58 -15.76 0.47
C PRO A 158 2.76 -14.88 -0.77
N THR A 159 2.25 -13.64 -0.75
CA THR A 159 2.16 -12.78 -1.95
C THR A 159 2.81 -11.41 -1.83
N ILE A 160 2.93 -10.86 -0.64
CA ILE A 160 3.49 -9.53 -0.36
C ILE A 160 4.55 -9.61 0.75
N GLY A 161 5.24 -10.72 0.86
CA GLY A 161 6.26 -10.91 1.89
C GLY A 161 7.64 -10.46 1.41
N ILE A 162 8.48 -10.07 2.37
CA ILE A 162 9.85 -9.59 2.10
C ILE A 162 10.68 -10.57 1.27
N GLN A 163 10.41 -11.88 1.34
CA GLN A 163 11.10 -12.88 0.54
C GLN A 163 10.85 -12.74 -0.97
N ILE A 164 9.73 -12.09 -1.36
CA ILE A 164 9.37 -11.79 -2.77
C ILE A 164 9.78 -10.36 -3.12
N GLU A 165 9.59 -9.42 -2.19
CA GLU A 165 9.87 -7.99 -2.40
C GLU A 165 11.36 -7.70 -2.50
N LEU A 166 12.20 -8.39 -1.71
CA LEU A 166 13.63 -8.12 -1.64
C LEU A 166 14.34 -8.13 -3.01
N PRO A 167 14.15 -9.14 -3.88
CA PRO A 167 14.72 -9.12 -5.23
C PRO A 167 14.27 -7.93 -6.08
N LEU A 168 13.01 -7.50 -5.93
CA LEU A 168 12.44 -6.37 -6.68
C LEU A 168 13.04 -5.05 -6.22
N VAL A 169 13.15 -4.84 -4.90
CA VAL A 169 13.76 -3.61 -4.35
C VAL A 169 15.24 -3.52 -4.71
N PHE A 170 15.97 -4.63 -4.68
CA PHE A 170 17.35 -4.66 -5.17
C PHE A 170 17.47 -4.33 -6.67
N SER A 171 16.46 -4.63 -7.49
CA SER A 171 16.47 -4.25 -8.90
C SER A 171 16.22 -2.75 -9.12
N GLU A 172 15.59 -2.07 -8.17
CA GLU A 172 15.37 -0.62 -8.20
C GLU A 172 16.49 0.21 -7.54
N TYR A 173 17.44 -0.44 -6.86
CA TYR A 173 18.57 0.25 -6.22
C TYR A 173 19.43 1.00 -7.25
N THR A 174 19.57 2.31 -7.12
CA THR A 174 20.30 3.15 -8.08
C THR A 174 21.80 3.18 -7.81
N PHE A 175 22.62 3.34 -8.86
CA PHE A 175 24.09 3.48 -8.78
C PHE A 175 24.50 4.83 -9.34
N MET A 176 24.70 5.82 -8.50
CA MET A 176 25.14 7.17 -8.87
C MET A 176 26.66 7.32 -8.76
N GLU A 177 27.26 6.64 -7.80
CA GLU A 177 28.70 6.63 -7.55
C GLU A 177 29.19 5.22 -7.16
N LYS A 178 30.52 5.09 -7.04
CA LYS A 178 31.14 3.80 -6.69
C LYS A 178 30.69 3.30 -5.32
N LYS A 179 30.45 4.20 -4.36
CA LYS A 179 29.98 3.87 -3.02
C LYS A 179 28.68 3.08 -3.07
N ASP A 180 27.74 3.46 -3.93
CA ASP A 180 26.45 2.79 -4.04
C ASP A 180 26.60 1.33 -4.49
N VAL A 181 27.56 1.06 -5.38
CA VAL A 181 27.87 -0.32 -5.81
C VAL A 181 28.49 -1.12 -4.66
N ASP A 182 29.40 -0.50 -3.88
CA ASP A 182 30.01 -1.13 -2.71
C ASP A 182 28.97 -1.45 -1.63
N GLU A 183 28.02 -0.53 -1.38
CA GLU A 183 26.91 -0.71 -0.43
C GLU A 183 25.93 -1.78 -0.90
N TYR A 184 25.56 -1.80 -2.18
CA TYR A 184 24.73 -2.85 -2.76
C TYR A 184 25.32 -4.26 -2.52
N ILE A 185 26.63 -4.44 -2.77
CA ILE A 185 27.30 -5.72 -2.50
C ILE A 185 27.29 -6.05 -1.01
N THR A 186 27.48 -5.05 -0.13
CA THR A 186 27.42 -5.22 1.32
C THR A 186 26.01 -5.65 1.77
N LEU A 187 24.96 -5.04 1.21
CA LEU A 187 23.57 -5.42 1.48
C LEU A 187 23.25 -6.85 1.03
N LEU A 188 23.78 -7.30 -0.12
CA LEU A 188 23.66 -8.71 -0.52
C LEU A 188 24.34 -9.66 0.48
N CYS A 189 25.48 -9.24 1.04
CA CYS A 189 26.18 -10.00 2.07
C CYS A 189 25.45 -9.99 3.43
N ASP A 190 24.48 -9.10 3.63
CA ASP A 190 23.70 -9.01 4.87
C ASP A 190 22.40 -9.85 4.84
N VAL A 191 22.02 -10.42 3.70
CA VAL A 191 20.75 -11.15 3.51
C VAL A 191 20.63 -12.36 4.43
N ASP A 192 21.70 -13.12 4.64
CA ASP A 192 21.69 -14.30 5.53
C ASP A 192 21.47 -13.90 7.00
N SER A 193 22.09 -12.81 7.44
CA SER A 193 21.92 -12.27 8.79
C SER A 193 20.52 -11.67 8.98
N TYR A 194 20.00 -10.98 7.97
CA TYR A 194 18.64 -10.46 7.98
C TYR A 194 17.60 -11.57 8.10
N PHE A 195 17.70 -12.61 7.30
CA PHE A 195 16.78 -13.74 7.37
C PHE A 195 16.94 -14.57 8.64
N ALA A 196 18.14 -14.65 9.22
CA ALA A 196 18.33 -15.25 10.53
C ALA A 196 17.56 -14.50 11.63
N ASN A 197 17.54 -13.17 11.60
CA ASN A 197 16.75 -12.35 12.52
C ASN A 197 15.23 -12.54 12.30
N LEU A 198 14.76 -12.64 11.04
CA LEU A 198 13.36 -12.97 10.77
C LEU A 198 12.96 -14.34 11.31
N ILE A 199 13.84 -15.34 11.20
CA ILE A 199 13.59 -16.68 11.77
C ILE A 199 13.53 -16.61 13.30
N GLU A 200 14.37 -15.80 13.95
CA GLU A 200 14.31 -15.57 15.38
C GLU A 200 12.95 -14.99 15.79
N TYR A 201 12.50 -13.96 15.10
CA TYR A 201 11.18 -13.36 15.31
C TYR A 201 10.05 -14.37 15.09
N GLU A 202 10.06 -15.16 14.01
CA GLU A 202 9.06 -16.21 13.77
C GLU A 202 9.09 -17.31 14.85
N ASN A 203 10.26 -17.64 15.42
CA ASN A 203 10.37 -18.54 16.56
C ASN A 203 9.71 -17.95 17.83
N MET A 204 9.84 -16.65 18.06
CA MET A 204 9.13 -15.98 19.16
C MET A 204 7.61 -16.07 18.96
N ARG A 205 7.10 -15.79 17.74
CA ARG A 205 5.70 -15.97 17.38
C ARG A 205 5.24 -17.41 17.61
N ALA A 206 6.02 -18.38 17.18
CA ALA A 206 5.75 -19.81 17.39
C ALA A 206 5.67 -20.19 18.87
N SER A 207 6.52 -19.61 19.73
CA SER A 207 6.49 -19.82 21.18
C SER A 207 5.14 -19.43 21.80
N LYS A 208 4.47 -18.44 21.21
CA LYS A 208 3.12 -17.99 21.59
C LYS A 208 2.01 -18.76 20.85
N GLY A 209 2.36 -19.60 19.88
CA GLY A 209 1.42 -20.33 19.02
C GLY A 209 0.82 -19.49 17.89
N LEU A 210 1.46 -18.36 17.55
CA LEU A 210 1.02 -17.39 16.55
C LEU A 210 1.57 -17.68 15.14
N THR A 211 2.14 -18.85 14.92
CA THR A 211 2.62 -19.29 13.60
C THR A 211 1.45 -19.34 12.61
N LYS A 212 1.70 -18.97 11.36
CA LYS A 212 0.74 -19.16 10.27
C LYS A 212 0.40 -20.64 10.08
N GLU A 213 -0.73 -20.95 9.45
CA GLU A 213 -1.10 -22.32 9.09
C GLU A 213 -0.08 -22.94 8.14
N ASP A 214 0.09 -24.25 8.22
CA ASP A 214 1.11 -25.00 7.46
C ASP A 214 0.99 -24.77 5.94
N SER A 215 -0.23 -24.60 5.41
CA SER A 215 -0.45 -24.29 3.99
C SER A 215 0.15 -22.96 3.59
N LEU A 216 0.01 -21.93 4.42
CA LEU A 216 0.59 -20.60 4.17
C LEU A 216 2.12 -20.63 4.30
N LEU A 217 2.65 -21.42 5.24
CA LEU A 217 4.10 -21.64 5.32
C LEU A 217 4.63 -22.37 4.08
N ASP A 218 3.86 -23.33 3.52
CA ASP A 218 4.24 -24.02 2.28
C ASP A 218 4.32 -23.05 1.08
N ASP A 219 3.39 -22.12 0.98
CA ASP A 219 3.39 -21.09 -0.08
C ASP A 219 4.61 -20.15 0.06
N ILE A 220 4.92 -19.71 1.29
CA ILE A 220 6.10 -18.87 1.56
C ILE A 220 7.38 -19.64 1.25
N ILE A 221 7.49 -20.90 1.67
CA ILE A 221 8.64 -21.78 1.37
C ILE A 221 8.79 -21.96 -0.14
N SER A 222 7.69 -22.14 -0.87
CA SER A 222 7.69 -22.31 -2.33
C SER A 222 8.19 -21.04 -3.03
N SER A 223 7.80 -19.85 -2.55
CA SER A 223 8.30 -18.58 -3.10
C SER A 223 9.82 -18.42 -2.86
N CYS A 224 10.31 -18.78 -1.66
CA CYS A 224 11.74 -18.79 -1.36
C CYS A 224 12.51 -19.73 -2.30
N GLN A 225 11.97 -20.94 -2.55
CA GLN A 225 12.59 -21.91 -3.47
C GLN A 225 12.64 -21.37 -4.90
N SER A 226 11.59 -20.66 -5.36
CA SER A 226 11.57 -20.03 -6.68
C SER A 226 12.67 -18.99 -6.88
N VAL A 227 13.00 -18.23 -5.82
CA VAL A 227 14.14 -17.30 -5.86
C VAL A 227 15.46 -18.05 -6.04
N ILE A 228 15.70 -19.10 -5.25
CA ILE A 228 16.92 -19.95 -5.38
C ILE A 228 17.01 -20.57 -6.78
N ASP A 229 15.91 -21.10 -7.29
CA ASP A 229 15.86 -21.75 -8.61
C ASP A 229 16.14 -20.74 -9.72
N SER A 230 15.65 -19.49 -9.61
CA SER A 230 15.93 -18.42 -10.56
C SER A 230 17.42 -18.11 -10.63
N VAL A 231 18.06 -17.91 -9.50
CA VAL A 231 19.50 -17.62 -9.42
C VAL A 231 20.34 -18.73 -10.06
N ASN A 232 19.96 -20.00 -9.84
CA ASN A 232 20.68 -21.17 -10.35
C ASN A 232 20.38 -21.51 -11.81
N LYS A 233 19.44 -20.81 -12.46
CA LYS A 233 18.97 -21.09 -13.82
C LYS A 233 20.06 -20.82 -14.84
N THR A 234 20.61 -21.85 -15.46
CA THR A 234 21.65 -21.73 -16.50
C THR A 234 21.04 -21.39 -17.86
N GLY A 235 21.68 -20.47 -18.59
CA GLY A 235 21.26 -20.11 -19.97
C GLY A 235 20.01 -19.24 -20.03
N SER A 236 19.56 -18.66 -18.91
CA SER A 236 18.50 -17.66 -18.83
C SER A 236 19.09 -16.25 -18.87
N SER A 237 18.29 -15.28 -19.31
CA SER A 237 18.55 -13.85 -19.18
C SER A 237 17.64 -13.20 -18.13
N ASP A 238 17.10 -14.00 -17.21
CA ASP A 238 16.13 -13.58 -16.20
C ASP A 238 16.47 -14.21 -14.83
N ARG A 239 17.74 -14.09 -14.43
CA ARG A 239 18.23 -14.53 -13.12
C ARG A 239 18.18 -13.38 -12.14
N LEU A 240 17.37 -13.52 -11.10
CA LEU A 240 17.24 -12.53 -10.04
C LEU A 240 18.62 -12.16 -9.45
N PHE A 241 18.80 -10.90 -9.10
CA PHE A 241 20.06 -10.31 -8.58
C PHE A 241 21.26 -10.35 -9.55
N ILE A 242 21.20 -11.06 -10.67
CA ILE A 242 22.37 -11.26 -11.53
C ILE A 242 22.25 -10.49 -12.85
N ASP A 243 21.21 -10.75 -13.62
CA ASP A 243 21.18 -10.29 -15.02
C ASP A 243 20.86 -8.79 -15.09
N ASP A 244 19.99 -8.29 -14.20
CA ASP A 244 19.73 -6.87 -14.05
C ASP A 244 20.97 -6.14 -13.50
N PHE A 245 21.58 -6.63 -12.43
CA PHE A 245 22.82 -6.06 -11.89
C PHE A 245 23.91 -5.97 -12.97
N ASN A 246 24.13 -7.05 -13.74
CA ASN A 246 25.12 -7.04 -14.82
C ASN A 246 24.82 -5.97 -15.88
N THR A 247 23.56 -5.79 -16.23
CA THR A 247 23.13 -4.78 -17.21
C THR A 247 23.41 -3.37 -16.69
N ARG A 248 23.05 -3.09 -15.42
CA ARG A 248 23.28 -1.80 -14.78
C ARG A 248 24.78 -1.51 -14.63
N ILE A 249 25.59 -2.47 -14.17
CA ILE A 249 27.05 -2.32 -14.06
C ILE A 249 27.71 -2.04 -15.41
N ASP A 250 27.27 -2.71 -16.49
CA ASP A 250 27.80 -2.46 -17.84
C ASP A 250 27.51 -1.03 -18.33
N ALA A 251 26.40 -0.44 -17.92
CA ALA A 251 26.00 0.91 -18.29
C ALA A 251 26.79 2.01 -17.55
N LEU A 252 27.42 1.71 -16.40
CA LEU A 252 28.15 2.71 -15.61
C LEU A 252 29.36 3.27 -16.38
N THR A 253 29.58 4.58 -16.26
CA THR A 253 30.68 5.30 -16.92
C THR A 253 31.75 5.78 -15.95
N PHE A 254 31.49 5.74 -14.66
CA PHE A 254 32.38 6.23 -13.61
C PHE A 254 33.32 5.16 -13.02
N ILE A 255 33.18 3.90 -13.46
CA ILE A 255 34.07 2.78 -13.12
C ILE A 255 34.70 2.17 -14.40
N SER A 256 35.88 1.60 -14.26
CA SER A 256 36.62 0.95 -15.36
C SER A 256 36.05 -0.42 -15.70
N ASP A 257 36.40 -0.96 -16.88
CA ASP A 257 35.96 -2.31 -17.32
C ASP A 257 36.54 -3.42 -16.41
N ASP A 258 37.73 -3.21 -15.82
CA ASP A 258 38.29 -4.15 -14.84
C ASP A 258 37.47 -4.14 -13.54
N GLU A 259 37.05 -2.96 -13.07
CA GLU A 259 36.18 -2.82 -11.90
C GLU A 259 34.78 -3.43 -12.18
N LYS A 260 34.20 -3.20 -13.36
CA LYS A 260 32.93 -3.86 -13.76
C LYS A 260 33.04 -5.38 -13.67
N THR A 261 34.14 -5.94 -14.16
CA THR A 261 34.41 -7.38 -14.10
C THR A 261 34.52 -7.88 -12.66
N GLU A 262 35.20 -7.12 -11.79
CA GLU A 262 35.34 -7.49 -10.37
C GLU A 262 34.01 -7.36 -9.63
N TYR A 263 33.20 -6.30 -9.86
CA TYR A 263 31.87 -6.16 -9.24
C TYR A 263 30.91 -7.27 -9.65
N LYS A 264 30.90 -7.70 -10.91
CA LYS A 264 30.09 -8.85 -11.34
C LYS A 264 30.50 -10.13 -10.62
N LYS A 265 31.79 -10.32 -10.36
CA LYS A 265 32.29 -11.45 -9.60
C LYS A 265 31.91 -11.33 -8.13
N LEU A 266 32.06 -10.17 -7.49
CA LEU A 266 31.65 -9.92 -6.12
C LEU A 266 30.15 -10.16 -5.94
N ASN A 267 29.32 -9.73 -6.89
CA ASN A 267 27.89 -9.98 -6.89
C ASN A 267 27.58 -11.49 -6.88
N ILE A 268 28.20 -12.26 -7.76
CA ILE A 268 28.04 -13.73 -7.80
C ILE A 268 28.53 -14.39 -6.50
N ASP A 269 29.66 -13.91 -5.96
CA ASP A 269 30.21 -14.43 -4.69
C ASP A 269 29.26 -14.13 -3.51
N ALA A 270 28.69 -12.89 -3.44
CA ALA A 270 27.72 -12.50 -2.41
C ALA A 270 26.43 -13.35 -2.51
N ILE A 271 25.90 -13.52 -3.73
CA ILE A 271 24.73 -14.34 -3.97
C ILE A 271 24.94 -15.79 -3.53
N ASN A 272 26.07 -16.41 -3.90
CA ASN A 272 26.34 -17.80 -3.57
C ASN A 272 26.62 -18.02 -2.08
N ASN A 273 27.22 -17.04 -1.39
CA ASN A 273 27.67 -17.21 -0.01
C ASN A 273 26.66 -16.66 1.01
N HIS A 274 25.74 -15.75 0.62
CA HIS A 274 24.82 -15.07 1.53
C HIS A 274 23.35 -15.15 1.08
N VAL A 275 23.03 -14.80 -0.18
CA VAL A 275 21.63 -14.77 -0.64
C VAL A 275 21.04 -16.18 -0.68
N ILE A 276 21.66 -17.11 -1.40
CA ILE A 276 21.17 -18.51 -1.49
C ILE A 276 21.14 -19.17 -0.10
N PRO A 277 22.21 -19.11 0.71
CA PRO A 277 22.17 -19.64 2.08
C PRO A 277 21.11 -18.98 2.96
N GLY A 278 20.89 -17.69 2.84
CA GLY A 278 19.85 -16.97 3.57
C GLY A 278 18.45 -17.48 3.24
N TYR A 279 18.10 -17.58 1.96
CA TYR A 279 16.81 -18.18 1.53
C TYR A 279 16.68 -19.65 1.94
N GLN A 280 17.76 -20.44 1.89
CA GLN A 280 17.73 -21.83 2.36
C GLN A 280 17.49 -21.90 3.88
N ALA A 281 18.15 -21.04 4.66
CA ALA A 281 17.93 -20.96 6.10
C ALA A 281 16.48 -20.56 6.43
N LEU A 282 15.88 -19.64 5.64
CA LEU A 282 14.47 -19.27 5.78
C LEU A 282 13.54 -20.46 5.50
N ILE A 283 13.78 -21.22 4.42
CA ILE A 283 13.05 -22.47 4.11
C ILE A 283 13.16 -23.48 5.26
N ASP A 284 14.36 -23.70 5.76
CA ASP A 284 14.62 -24.68 6.84
C ASP A 284 13.96 -24.24 8.15
N GLY A 285 14.08 -22.94 8.49
CA GLY A 285 13.46 -22.34 9.68
C GLY A 285 11.94 -22.44 9.64
N LEU A 286 11.30 -22.00 8.56
CA LEU A 286 9.84 -22.09 8.40
C LEU A 286 9.35 -23.55 8.36
N SER A 287 10.10 -24.46 7.74
CA SER A 287 9.77 -25.88 7.74
C SER A 287 9.77 -26.47 9.16
N ALA A 288 10.67 -26.02 10.04
CA ALA A 288 10.72 -26.45 11.43
C ALA A 288 9.56 -25.90 12.28
N LEU A 289 8.91 -24.82 11.84
CA LEU A 289 7.77 -24.21 12.53
C LEU A 289 6.42 -24.88 12.19
N LYS A 290 6.35 -25.74 11.18
CA LYS A 290 5.12 -26.44 10.83
C LYS A 290 4.57 -27.24 12.02
N GLY A 291 3.26 -27.18 12.19
CA GLY A 291 2.54 -27.81 13.30
C GLY A 291 2.69 -27.11 14.64
N THR A 292 3.29 -25.91 14.71
CA THR A 292 3.40 -25.11 15.95
C THR A 292 2.26 -24.12 16.13
N ASN A 293 1.48 -23.83 15.08
CA ASN A 293 0.30 -22.98 15.16
C ASN A 293 -0.73 -23.55 16.15
N ARG A 294 -1.31 -22.69 16.96
CA ARG A 294 -2.38 -23.07 17.94
C ARG A 294 -3.75 -22.54 17.52
N TYR A 295 -3.79 -21.61 16.61
CA TYR A 295 -4.98 -20.91 16.19
C TYR A 295 -5.15 -21.10 14.68
N THR A 296 -6.37 -21.34 14.22
CA THR A 296 -6.69 -21.57 12.81
C THR A 296 -7.74 -20.59 12.34
N GLY A 297 -7.69 -20.26 11.05
CA GLY A 297 -8.59 -19.29 10.44
C GLY A 297 -8.11 -17.85 10.61
N GLY A 298 -9.06 -16.91 10.64
CA GLY A 298 -8.76 -15.49 10.72
C GLY A 298 -8.04 -15.07 12.01
N ILE A 299 -7.40 -13.90 11.97
CA ILE A 299 -6.62 -13.35 13.10
C ILE A 299 -7.43 -13.23 14.40
N CYS A 300 -8.76 -13.08 14.32
CA CYS A 300 -9.66 -13.09 15.49
C CYS A 300 -9.61 -14.37 16.32
N SER A 301 -9.03 -15.46 15.79
CA SER A 301 -8.80 -16.69 16.55
C SER A 301 -7.66 -16.55 17.57
N TYR A 302 -6.77 -15.58 17.42
CA TYR A 302 -5.70 -15.26 18.38
C TYR A 302 -6.28 -14.59 19.62
N PRO A 303 -5.64 -14.70 20.81
CA PRO A 303 -6.19 -14.19 22.08
C PRO A 303 -6.72 -12.76 22.02
N ASP A 304 -5.95 -11.82 21.46
CA ASP A 304 -6.32 -10.42 21.26
C ASP A 304 -6.50 -10.06 19.78
N GLY A 305 -6.85 -11.05 18.94
CA GLY A 305 -6.88 -10.91 17.50
C GLY A 305 -7.89 -9.89 16.98
N GLN A 306 -9.06 -9.76 17.64
CA GLN A 306 -10.01 -8.69 17.26
C GLN A 306 -9.43 -7.31 17.57
N ARG A 307 -8.80 -7.13 18.72
CA ARG A 307 -8.13 -5.88 19.10
C ARG A 307 -6.99 -5.56 18.12
N TYR A 308 -6.21 -6.56 17.73
CA TYR A 308 -5.17 -6.37 16.70
C TYR A 308 -5.77 -5.94 15.36
N TYR A 309 -6.86 -6.57 14.93
CA TYR A 309 -7.54 -6.21 13.68
C TYR A 309 -8.11 -4.78 13.72
N GLU A 310 -8.68 -4.35 14.85
CA GLU A 310 -9.09 -2.96 15.07
C GLU A 310 -7.91 -1.99 14.92
N GLY A 311 -6.74 -2.35 15.47
CA GLY A 311 -5.51 -1.59 15.34
C GLY A 311 -5.00 -1.48 13.91
N LEU A 312 -5.05 -2.57 13.16
CA LEU A 312 -4.71 -2.57 11.72
C LEU A 312 -5.59 -1.58 10.95
N LEU A 313 -6.90 -1.56 11.20
CA LEU A 313 -7.80 -0.63 10.53
C LEU A 313 -7.58 0.81 10.99
N GLU A 314 -7.37 1.06 12.29
CA GLU A 314 -7.10 2.39 12.82
C GLU A 314 -5.82 2.98 12.18
N GLN A 315 -4.74 2.19 12.11
CA GLN A 315 -3.52 2.67 11.50
C GLN A 315 -3.65 2.91 10.00
N THR A 316 -4.27 1.96 9.33
CA THR A 316 -4.36 1.99 7.87
C THR A 316 -5.26 3.11 7.40
N LEU A 317 -6.40 3.31 8.05
CA LEU A 317 -7.45 4.25 7.66
C LEU A 317 -7.43 5.52 8.51
N GLY A 318 -7.22 5.39 9.83
CA GLY A 318 -7.36 6.48 10.79
C GLY A 318 -8.69 7.20 10.62
N TRP A 319 -9.77 6.43 10.56
CA TRP A 319 -11.14 6.91 10.41
C TRP A 319 -11.94 6.44 11.62
N SER A 320 -12.38 7.36 12.46
CA SER A 320 -13.07 7.09 13.74
C SER A 320 -14.38 6.34 13.57
N LYS A 321 -14.30 5.08 13.13
CA LYS A 321 -15.41 4.14 12.97
C LYS A 321 -15.06 2.80 13.62
N SER A 322 -16.04 2.17 14.26
CA SER A 322 -15.93 0.78 14.68
C SER A 322 -15.98 -0.18 13.48
N VAL A 323 -15.51 -1.41 13.66
CA VAL A 323 -15.59 -2.45 12.62
C VAL A 323 -17.03 -2.72 12.20
N ASP A 324 -18.00 -2.67 13.14
CA ASP A 324 -19.43 -2.80 12.83
C ASP A 324 -19.94 -1.65 11.96
N GLU A 325 -19.46 -0.41 12.17
CA GLU A 325 -19.80 0.74 11.32
C GLU A 325 -19.19 0.60 9.92
N TYR A 326 -17.95 0.10 9.81
CA TYR A 326 -17.34 -0.22 8.52
C TYR A 326 -18.13 -1.30 7.77
N ASN A 327 -18.49 -2.38 8.46
CA ASN A 327 -19.29 -3.45 7.85
C ASN A 327 -20.64 -2.92 7.36
N SER A 328 -21.33 -2.10 8.15
CA SER A 328 -22.62 -1.50 7.78
C SER A 328 -22.47 -0.56 6.58
N LEU A 329 -21.40 0.23 6.52
CA LEU A 329 -21.10 1.12 5.41
C LEU A 329 -20.87 0.33 4.11
N LEU A 330 -20.08 -0.75 4.16
CA LEU A 330 -19.85 -1.64 3.02
C LEU A 330 -21.16 -2.25 2.50
N GLU A 331 -22.06 -2.71 3.41
CA GLU A 331 -23.36 -3.23 3.02
C GLU A 331 -24.26 -2.16 2.36
N ASP A 332 -24.19 -0.89 2.81
CA ASP A 332 -24.92 0.21 2.19
C ASP A 332 -24.42 0.47 0.75
N TYR A 333 -23.12 0.45 0.54
CA TYR A 333 -22.53 0.59 -0.79
C TYR A 333 -22.90 -0.58 -1.71
N ILE A 334 -22.84 -1.82 -1.24
CA ILE A 334 -23.30 -3.01 -1.98
C ILE A 334 -24.78 -2.84 -2.38
N ARG A 335 -25.65 -2.42 -1.46
CA ARG A 335 -27.07 -2.17 -1.76
C ARG A 335 -27.23 -1.08 -2.82
N GLY A 336 -26.42 -0.02 -2.76
CA GLY A 336 -26.39 1.07 -3.72
C GLY A 336 -26.02 0.59 -5.13
N TYR A 337 -24.92 -0.12 -5.26
CA TYR A 337 -24.46 -0.68 -6.55
C TYR A 337 -25.49 -1.66 -7.13
N MET A 338 -26.02 -2.56 -6.33
CA MET A 338 -27.06 -3.50 -6.77
C MET A 338 -28.33 -2.79 -7.25
N LEU A 339 -28.70 -1.66 -6.64
CA LEU A 339 -29.86 -0.89 -7.10
C LEU A 339 -29.60 -0.26 -8.47
N VAL A 340 -28.42 0.30 -8.70
CA VAL A 340 -28.00 0.86 -10.01
C VAL A 340 -27.99 -0.23 -11.07
N MET A 341 -27.27 -1.33 -10.82
CA MET A 341 -27.17 -2.46 -11.74
C MET A 341 -28.56 -3.01 -12.11
N ARG A 342 -29.45 -3.18 -11.12
CA ARG A 342 -30.83 -3.65 -11.35
C ARG A 342 -31.61 -2.71 -12.25
N LYS A 343 -31.51 -1.40 -12.06
CA LYS A 343 -32.17 -0.39 -12.91
C LYS A 343 -31.67 -0.46 -14.35
N LEU A 344 -30.37 -0.57 -14.56
CA LEU A 344 -29.76 -0.67 -15.89
C LEU A 344 -30.23 -1.92 -16.62
N VAL A 345 -30.21 -3.09 -15.97
CA VAL A 345 -30.65 -4.35 -16.55
C VAL A 345 -32.18 -4.39 -16.79
N GLN A 346 -32.97 -3.70 -15.98
CA GLN A 346 -34.40 -3.53 -16.25
C GLN A 346 -34.69 -2.66 -17.47
N LYS A 347 -33.84 -1.64 -17.72
CA LYS A 347 -33.89 -0.79 -18.90
C LYS A 347 -33.47 -1.54 -20.16
N ASP A 348 -32.39 -2.34 -20.07
CA ASP A 348 -31.87 -3.17 -21.16
C ASP A 348 -31.27 -4.48 -20.62
N SER A 349 -31.98 -5.57 -20.81
CA SER A 349 -31.55 -6.89 -20.34
C SER A 349 -30.35 -7.46 -21.13
N SER A 350 -30.02 -6.94 -22.30
CA SER A 350 -28.88 -7.38 -23.11
C SER A 350 -27.55 -6.95 -22.50
N LEU A 351 -27.56 -5.98 -21.57
CA LEU A 351 -26.39 -5.53 -20.84
C LEU A 351 -25.72 -6.67 -20.04
N ILE A 352 -26.47 -7.68 -19.58
CA ILE A 352 -25.91 -8.84 -18.89
C ILE A 352 -24.96 -9.63 -19.80
N ASP A 353 -25.41 -9.90 -21.03
CA ASP A 353 -24.59 -10.63 -22.00
C ASP A 353 -23.41 -9.77 -22.50
N SER A 354 -23.59 -8.45 -22.55
CA SER A 354 -22.55 -7.49 -22.91
C SER A 354 -21.48 -7.37 -21.81
N LEU A 355 -21.90 -7.36 -20.54
CA LEU A 355 -20.97 -7.34 -19.40
C LEU A 355 -20.05 -8.55 -19.38
N SER A 356 -20.53 -9.73 -19.79
CA SER A 356 -19.69 -10.94 -19.87
C SER A 356 -18.60 -10.89 -20.94
N ARG A 357 -18.62 -9.88 -21.80
CA ARG A 357 -17.65 -9.62 -22.88
C ARG A 357 -17.05 -8.22 -22.80
N TYR A 358 -17.24 -7.57 -21.65
CA TYR A 358 -16.69 -6.24 -21.45
C TYR A 358 -15.15 -6.26 -21.50
N SER A 359 -14.57 -5.34 -22.23
CA SER A 359 -13.13 -5.11 -22.25
C SER A 359 -12.83 -3.68 -22.71
N PHE A 360 -11.65 -3.17 -22.36
CA PHE A 360 -11.21 -1.85 -22.79
C PHE A 360 -10.66 -1.81 -24.23
N ASN A 361 -10.43 -2.95 -24.87
CA ASN A 361 -9.86 -3.07 -26.22
C ASN A 361 -8.50 -2.37 -26.41
N MET A 362 -7.80 -2.08 -25.32
CA MET A 362 -6.45 -1.53 -25.29
C MET A 362 -5.57 -2.44 -24.45
N THR A 363 -4.40 -2.82 -24.98
CA THR A 363 -3.49 -3.79 -24.36
C THR A 363 -2.06 -3.28 -24.22
N GLU A 364 -1.70 -2.23 -24.97
CA GLU A 364 -0.35 -1.67 -24.94
C GLU A 364 -0.24 -0.64 -23.80
N PRO A 365 0.61 -0.89 -22.79
CA PRO A 365 0.66 -0.09 -21.56
C PRO A 365 0.89 1.41 -21.80
N GLU A 366 1.84 1.77 -22.65
CA GLU A 366 2.13 3.18 -22.96
C GLU A 366 0.92 3.87 -23.63
N SER A 367 0.19 3.15 -24.49
CA SER A 367 -1.01 3.67 -25.13
C SER A 367 -2.14 3.89 -24.14
N ILE A 368 -2.25 3.02 -23.14
CA ILE A 368 -3.23 3.13 -22.06
C ILE A 368 -2.91 4.35 -21.19
N ILE A 369 -1.66 4.53 -20.78
CA ILE A 369 -1.23 5.67 -19.95
C ILE A 369 -1.49 6.99 -20.70
N GLU A 370 -1.19 7.06 -21.98
CA GLU A 370 -1.48 8.25 -22.79
C GLU A 370 -2.99 8.52 -23.00
N ASP A 371 -3.82 7.48 -22.99
CA ASP A 371 -5.27 7.62 -23.03
C ASP A 371 -5.82 8.11 -21.67
N LEU A 372 -5.34 7.54 -20.56
CA LEU A 372 -5.66 7.98 -19.20
C LEU A 372 -5.33 9.46 -18.98
N LYS A 373 -4.14 9.92 -19.38
CA LYS A 373 -3.74 11.33 -19.30
C LYS A 373 -4.73 12.28 -20.00
N LYS A 374 -5.34 11.85 -21.11
CA LYS A 374 -6.35 12.67 -21.82
C LYS A 374 -7.68 12.76 -21.07
N HIS A 375 -8.08 11.65 -20.42
CA HIS A 375 -9.36 11.60 -19.72
C HIS A 375 -9.38 12.41 -18.42
N ILE A 376 -8.23 12.62 -17.77
CA ILE A 376 -8.15 13.29 -16.46
C ILE A 376 -8.09 14.83 -16.52
N THR A 377 -7.96 15.45 -17.70
CA THR A 377 -7.68 16.88 -17.84
C THR A 377 -8.72 17.82 -17.22
N ASP A 378 -10.00 17.42 -17.21
CA ASP A 378 -11.10 18.26 -16.72
C ASP A 378 -11.32 18.10 -15.21
N ASP A 379 -11.13 16.89 -14.69
CA ASP A 379 -11.51 16.52 -13.32
C ASP A 379 -10.33 16.46 -12.34
N TYR A 380 -9.10 16.53 -12.84
CA TYR A 380 -7.89 16.47 -11.99
C TYR A 380 -7.03 17.73 -12.20
N PRO A 381 -6.29 18.18 -11.15
CA PRO A 381 -5.40 19.33 -11.29
C PRO A 381 -4.23 19.02 -12.24
N GLU A 382 -3.69 20.07 -12.87
CA GLU A 382 -2.55 19.91 -13.77
C GLU A 382 -1.29 19.47 -13.02
N LEU A 383 -0.59 18.51 -13.62
CA LEU A 383 0.71 18.03 -13.17
C LEU A 383 1.70 18.10 -14.33
N ASP A 384 2.92 18.54 -14.05
CA ASP A 384 4.00 18.50 -15.02
C ASP A 384 4.28 17.04 -15.42
N GLU A 385 4.75 16.81 -16.63
CA GLU A 385 5.02 15.48 -17.10
C GLU A 385 6.22 14.88 -16.34
N ALA A 386 6.02 13.73 -15.73
CA ALA A 386 7.06 12.97 -15.03
C ALA A 386 7.55 11.81 -15.92
N GLY A 387 8.84 11.53 -15.88
CA GLY A 387 9.43 10.39 -16.54
C GLY A 387 8.98 9.07 -15.90
N TYR A 388 8.80 8.01 -16.69
CA TYR A 388 8.51 6.68 -16.17
C TYR A 388 9.08 5.59 -17.08
N SER A 389 9.31 4.42 -16.52
CA SER A 389 9.68 3.21 -17.25
C SER A 389 8.69 2.08 -16.97
N ILE A 390 8.36 1.30 -18.00
CA ILE A 390 7.57 0.07 -17.84
C ILE A 390 8.55 -1.09 -17.82
N LYS A 391 8.44 -1.90 -16.77
CA LYS A 391 9.24 -3.10 -16.54
C LYS A 391 8.31 -4.31 -16.37
N TYR A 392 8.85 -5.50 -16.48
CA TYR A 392 8.07 -6.73 -16.34
C TYR A 392 8.60 -7.58 -15.19
N VAL A 393 7.68 -8.17 -14.43
CA VAL A 393 8.03 -9.09 -13.35
C VAL A 393 8.74 -10.31 -13.91
N SER A 394 9.85 -10.71 -13.28
CA SER A 394 10.59 -11.94 -13.63
C SER A 394 9.69 -13.17 -13.63
N ASP A 395 9.89 -14.07 -14.59
CA ASP A 395 9.17 -15.35 -14.70
C ASP A 395 9.12 -16.13 -13.38
N SER A 396 10.16 -16.00 -12.57
CA SER A 396 10.31 -16.71 -11.29
C SER A 396 9.42 -16.18 -10.18
N LEU A 397 8.97 -14.93 -10.29
CA LEU A 397 8.14 -14.26 -9.28
C LEU A 397 6.69 -14.09 -9.72
N ARG A 398 6.34 -14.44 -10.96
CA ARG A 398 5.01 -14.18 -11.55
C ARG A 398 3.85 -14.76 -10.75
N ASP A 399 4.03 -15.96 -10.19
CA ASP A 399 2.97 -16.64 -9.45
C ASP A 399 2.74 -16.04 -8.05
N TYR A 400 3.65 -15.18 -7.59
CA TYR A 400 3.65 -14.59 -6.25
C TYR A 400 3.48 -13.07 -6.26
N ALA A 401 3.77 -12.42 -7.38
CA ALA A 401 3.70 -10.97 -7.50
C ALA A 401 2.34 -10.48 -7.97
N SER A 402 2.02 -9.24 -7.62
CA SER A 402 0.81 -8.53 -8.05
C SER A 402 0.72 -8.37 -9.57
N PRO A 403 -0.48 -8.17 -10.13
CA PRO A 403 -0.67 -7.93 -11.58
C PRO A 403 0.08 -6.73 -12.13
N ALA A 404 0.21 -5.66 -11.34
CA ALA A 404 1.13 -4.56 -11.58
C ALA A 404 1.56 -3.93 -10.25
N MET A 405 2.59 -3.08 -10.29
CA MET A 405 3.16 -2.42 -9.12
C MET A 405 3.83 -1.11 -9.55
N TYR A 406 3.59 -0.06 -8.80
CA TYR A 406 4.32 1.20 -8.96
C TYR A 406 5.41 1.32 -7.90
N PHE A 407 6.64 1.56 -8.33
CA PHE A 407 7.75 1.92 -7.45
C PHE A 407 7.91 3.43 -7.43
N MET A 408 7.80 3.99 -6.22
CA MET A 408 7.93 5.43 -6.01
C MET A 408 9.36 5.87 -6.29
N PRO A 409 9.54 7.07 -6.89
CA PRO A 409 10.85 7.65 -7.09
C PRO A 409 11.46 8.13 -5.78
N GLN A 410 12.74 8.39 -5.79
CA GLN A 410 13.43 9.08 -4.72
C GLN A 410 12.90 10.53 -4.58
N ILE A 411 12.88 11.05 -3.37
CA ILE A 411 12.33 12.38 -3.06
C ILE A 411 13.09 13.48 -3.81
N ASP A 412 14.39 13.31 -3.91
CA ASP A 412 15.35 14.21 -4.57
C ASP A 412 15.54 13.91 -6.07
N ASN A 413 14.96 12.83 -6.58
CA ASN A 413 14.93 12.52 -8.01
C ASN A 413 13.54 12.01 -8.45
N PRO A 414 12.50 12.88 -8.46
CA PRO A 414 11.12 12.46 -8.70
C PRO A 414 10.82 12.04 -10.15
N ASP A 415 11.75 12.20 -11.08
CA ASP A 415 11.54 11.88 -12.49
C ASP A 415 11.79 10.39 -12.83
N ILE A 416 12.32 9.60 -11.89
CA ILE A 416 12.59 8.18 -12.10
C ILE A 416 11.48 7.32 -11.47
N ASN A 417 10.43 7.06 -12.25
CA ASN A 417 9.31 6.21 -11.84
C ASN A 417 9.36 4.87 -12.54
N SER A 418 9.06 3.77 -11.83
CA SER A 418 9.00 2.43 -12.41
C SER A 418 7.61 1.82 -12.22
N ILE A 419 7.04 1.29 -13.31
CA ILE A 419 5.78 0.54 -13.29
C ILE A 419 6.10 -0.89 -13.74
N TYR A 420 5.93 -1.85 -12.85
CA TYR A 420 6.07 -3.27 -13.15
C TYR A 420 4.74 -3.86 -13.57
N ILE A 421 4.76 -4.67 -14.61
CA ILE A 421 3.61 -5.42 -15.10
C ILE A 421 3.90 -6.91 -14.98
N ASN A 422 2.99 -7.64 -14.38
CA ASN A 422 3.05 -9.09 -14.27
C ASN A 422 2.28 -9.73 -15.41
N ASN A 423 2.97 -10.37 -16.33
CA ASN A 423 2.39 -11.04 -17.50
C ASN A 423 1.85 -12.46 -17.19
N SER A 424 1.65 -12.84 -15.93
CA SER A 424 1.15 -14.15 -15.52
C SER A 424 -0.34 -14.32 -15.84
N GLY A 425 -0.69 -14.55 -17.10
CA GLY A 425 -2.01 -15.09 -17.45
C GLY A 425 -3.22 -14.19 -17.18
N THR A 426 -3.03 -12.93 -16.83
CA THR A 426 -4.09 -11.92 -16.85
C THR A 426 -4.51 -11.74 -18.30
N ASP A 427 -5.82 -11.86 -18.55
CA ASP A 427 -6.37 -11.45 -19.85
C ASP A 427 -5.97 -9.98 -20.05
N SER A 428 -5.12 -9.71 -21.03
CA SER A 428 -4.60 -8.36 -21.32
C SER A 428 -5.71 -7.31 -21.52
N SER A 429 -6.97 -7.75 -21.64
CA SER A 429 -8.14 -6.90 -21.73
C SER A 429 -8.45 -6.09 -20.47
N ASP A 430 -7.89 -6.47 -19.33
CA ASP A 430 -8.20 -5.87 -18.02
C ASP A 430 -7.06 -5.01 -17.45
N ILE A 431 -5.97 -4.86 -18.19
CA ILE A 431 -4.82 -4.06 -17.75
C ILE A 431 -5.13 -2.55 -17.65
N TYR A 432 -6.18 -2.06 -18.32
CA TYR A 432 -6.51 -0.63 -18.33
C TYR A 432 -6.85 -0.07 -16.93
N PRO A 433 -7.79 -0.67 -16.15
CA PRO A 433 -8.05 -0.20 -14.79
C PRO A 433 -6.84 -0.34 -13.86
N VAL A 434 -6.07 -1.42 -14.03
CA VAL A 434 -4.84 -1.66 -13.25
C VAL A 434 -3.81 -0.56 -13.52
N LEU A 435 -3.59 -0.16 -14.77
CA LEU A 435 -2.70 0.94 -15.11
C LEU A 435 -3.25 2.29 -14.66
N SER A 436 -4.57 2.47 -14.58
CA SER A 436 -5.17 3.64 -13.94
C SER A 436 -4.82 3.71 -12.44
N HIS A 437 -4.79 2.57 -11.76
CA HIS A 437 -4.38 2.43 -10.36
C HIS A 437 -2.89 2.77 -10.17
N GLU A 438 -2.00 2.19 -11.01
CA GLU A 438 -0.55 2.32 -10.84
C GLU A 438 0.02 3.64 -11.37
N SER A 439 -0.60 4.19 -12.45
CA SER A 439 -0.03 5.35 -13.15
C SER A 439 -0.87 6.61 -12.98
N TYR A 440 -1.68 6.95 -14.01
CA TYR A 440 -2.52 8.15 -14.08
C TYR A 440 -4.01 7.79 -14.03
N PRO A 441 -4.80 8.39 -13.12
CA PRO A 441 -4.41 9.33 -12.05
C PRO A 441 -4.11 8.66 -10.69
N GLY A 442 -3.67 7.41 -10.68
CA GLY A 442 -3.42 6.60 -9.49
C GLY A 442 -2.13 6.93 -8.74
N HIS A 443 -1.38 5.90 -8.34
CA HIS A 443 -0.21 6.03 -7.45
C HIS A 443 0.87 6.96 -7.98
N MET A 444 1.26 6.83 -9.26
CA MET A 444 2.29 7.69 -9.83
C MET A 444 1.87 9.16 -9.81
N TYR A 445 0.67 9.46 -10.29
CA TYR A 445 0.13 10.82 -10.28
C TYR A 445 0.01 11.39 -8.87
N GLN A 446 -0.52 10.60 -7.91
CA GLN A 446 -0.65 10.97 -6.50
C GLN A 446 0.70 11.32 -5.89
N THR A 447 1.71 10.45 -6.09
CA THR A 447 3.07 10.63 -5.57
C THR A 447 3.72 11.87 -6.14
N GLN A 448 3.70 12.01 -7.47
CA GLN A 448 4.28 13.16 -8.17
C GLN A 448 3.63 14.49 -7.74
N TYR A 449 2.30 14.49 -7.62
CA TYR A 449 1.58 15.67 -7.17
C TYR A 449 1.94 16.05 -5.73
N PHE A 450 2.04 15.07 -4.84
CA PHE A 450 2.41 15.30 -3.45
C PHE A 450 3.85 15.79 -3.31
N LEU A 451 4.81 15.18 -4.00
CA LEU A 451 6.22 15.63 -3.99
C LEU A 451 6.35 17.08 -4.49
N LYS A 452 5.58 17.49 -5.51
CA LYS A 452 5.53 18.88 -6.00
C LYS A 452 5.11 19.86 -4.92
N THR A 453 4.36 19.45 -3.90
CA THR A 453 4.03 20.32 -2.76
C THR A 453 5.21 20.58 -1.83
N ASN A 454 6.35 19.94 -2.04
CA ASN A 454 7.52 19.97 -1.15
C ASN A 454 7.14 19.60 0.31
N PRO A 455 6.70 18.36 0.56
CA PRO A 455 6.32 17.93 1.92
C PRO A 455 7.52 17.84 2.85
N SER A 456 7.28 17.85 4.17
CA SER A 456 8.30 17.46 5.17
C SER A 456 8.76 16.02 4.89
N LEU A 457 10.07 15.75 5.02
CA LEU A 457 10.68 14.45 4.72
C LEU A 457 10.01 13.29 5.46
N ILE A 458 9.63 13.51 6.72
CA ILE A 458 8.94 12.50 7.53
C ILE A 458 7.60 12.05 6.92
N ARG A 459 6.92 12.91 6.13
CA ARG A 459 5.67 12.59 5.44
C ARG A 459 5.86 11.61 4.28
N SER A 460 7.05 11.55 3.70
CA SER A 460 7.41 10.57 2.68
C SER A 460 7.83 9.22 3.28
N TYR A 461 8.26 9.22 4.54
CA TYR A 461 8.63 8.00 5.28
C TYR A 461 7.39 7.30 5.88
N ILE A 462 6.54 8.06 6.59
CA ILE A 462 5.32 7.51 7.21
C ILE A 462 4.23 7.42 6.14
N LYS A 463 3.72 6.22 5.89
CA LYS A 463 2.72 5.97 4.84
C LYS A 463 1.34 5.68 5.42
N SER A 464 0.29 6.25 4.81
CA SER A 464 -1.11 5.95 5.11
C SER A 464 -1.67 5.02 4.03
N GLY A 465 -1.71 3.72 4.31
CA GLY A 465 -2.14 2.72 3.33
C GLY A 465 -3.56 2.95 2.83
N GLY A 466 -4.50 3.28 3.72
CA GLY A 466 -5.88 3.55 3.33
C GLY A 466 -6.06 4.79 2.46
N TYR A 467 -5.18 5.82 2.64
CA TYR A 467 -5.17 6.96 1.72
C TYR A 467 -4.59 6.56 0.36
N MET A 468 -3.42 5.91 0.34
CA MET A 468 -2.71 5.61 -0.90
C MET A 468 -3.50 4.60 -1.76
N GLU A 469 -3.84 3.46 -1.20
CA GLU A 469 -4.59 2.41 -1.88
C GLU A 469 -6.05 2.79 -2.15
N GLY A 470 -6.63 3.52 -1.21
CA GLY A 470 -7.98 4.06 -1.36
C GLY A 470 -8.10 5.03 -2.52
N TRP A 471 -7.11 5.94 -2.70
CA TRP A 471 -7.07 6.83 -3.86
C TRP A 471 -6.91 6.05 -5.16
N ALA A 472 -5.96 5.13 -5.22
CA ALA A 472 -5.72 4.33 -6.41
C ALA A 472 -6.94 3.47 -6.77
N SER A 473 -7.62 2.87 -5.78
CA SER A 473 -8.89 2.15 -5.98
C SER A 473 -10.04 3.08 -6.39
N TYR A 474 -10.08 4.32 -5.86
CA TYR A 474 -11.06 5.32 -6.25
C TYR A 474 -10.93 5.66 -7.74
N VAL A 475 -9.73 5.93 -8.23
CA VAL A 475 -9.52 6.27 -9.64
C VAL A 475 -9.66 5.04 -10.54
N GLU A 476 -9.26 3.87 -10.10
CA GLU A 476 -9.45 2.60 -10.79
C GLU A 476 -10.94 2.31 -11.04
N VAL A 477 -11.78 2.42 -10.02
CA VAL A 477 -13.24 2.26 -10.16
C VAL A 477 -13.81 3.30 -11.12
N HIS A 478 -13.34 4.54 -11.09
CA HIS A 478 -13.80 5.59 -11.99
C HIS A 478 -13.30 5.43 -13.43
N SER A 479 -12.16 4.74 -13.66
CA SER A 479 -11.60 4.52 -14.99
C SER A 479 -12.53 3.72 -15.94
N TYR A 480 -13.47 2.96 -15.39
CA TYR A 480 -14.48 2.26 -16.19
C TYR A 480 -15.35 3.21 -17.01
N GLU A 481 -15.48 4.47 -16.60
CA GLU A 481 -16.20 5.50 -17.34
C GLU A 481 -15.45 6.00 -18.59
N TYR A 482 -14.13 5.69 -18.69
CA TYR A 482 -13.28 6.10 -19.81
C TYR A 482 -13.36 5.14 -21.02
N ASN A 483 -14.04 4.00 -20.89
CA ASN A 483 -14.14 3.04 -21.98
C ASN A 483 -14.93 3.59 -23.17
N ASN A 484 -14.26 3.71 -24.31
CA ASN A 484 -14.78 4.29 -25.56
C ASN A 484 -15.68 3.31 -26.36
N ASN A 485 -16.44 2.43 -25.71
CA ASN A 485 -17.36 1.49 -26.34
C ASN A 485 -18.70 2.11 -26.79
N ASN A 486 -18.90 3.41 -26.59
CA ASN A 486 -20.14 4.17 -26.88
C ASN A 486 -21.38 3.63 -26.15
N ASN A 487 -21.22 3.07 -24.96
CA ASN A 487 -22.32 2.54 -24.15
C ASN A 487 -22.12 2.86 -22.66
N ASP A 488 -22.53 4.06 -22.25
CA ASP A 488 -22.39 4.56 -20.87
C ASP A 488 -23.14 3.69 -19.86
N ASP A 489 -24.29 3.10 -20.24
CA ASP A 489 -25.02 2.19 -19.37
C ASP A 489 -24.21 0.91 -19.10
N LEU A 490 -23.49 0.39 -20.11
CA LEU A 490 -22.61 -0.77 -19.96
C LEU A 490 -21.37 -0.43 -19.10
N ASN A 491 -20.77 0.74 -19.32
CA ASN A 491 -19.63 1.21 -18.53
C ASN A 491 -20.03 1.39 -17.05
N THR A 492 -21.18 2.00 -16.78
CA THR A 492 -21.73 2.13 -15.44
C THR A 492 -22.02 0.76 -14.81
N LEU A 493 -22.53 -0.18 -15.59
CA LEU A 493 -22.79 -1.56 -15.11
C LEU A 493 -21.48 -2.27 -14.73
N ALA A 494 -20.45 -2.16 -15.56
CA ALA A 494 -19.13 -2.73 -15.32
C ALA A 494 -18.47 -2.10 -14.08
N LYS A 495 -18.48 -0.77 -13.96
CA LYS A 495 -18.04 -0.04 -12.79
C LYS A 495 -18.70 -0.52 -11.50
N CYS A 496 -20.04 -0.59 -11.50
CA CYS A 496 -20.79 -1.04 -10.33
C CYS A 496 -20.49 -2.50 -9.98
N ASN A 497 -20.30 -3.36 -10.99
CA ASN A 497 -19.94 -4.77 -10.79
C ASN A 497 -18.55 -4.90 -10.15
N TYR A 498 -17.58 -4.13 -10.62
CA TYR A 498 -16.22 -4.10 -10.06
C TYR A 498 -16.24 -3.59 -8.61
N ALA A 499 -16.81 -2.43 -8.36
CA ALA A 499 -16.93 -1.86 -7.02
C ALA A 499 -17.69 -2.76 -6.02
N LEU A 500 -18.72 -3.47 -6.50
CA LEU A 500 -19.41 -4.49 -5.71
C LEU A 500 -18.45 -5.62 -5.30
N THR A 501 -17.65 -6.10 -6.24
CA THR A 501 -16.68 -7.19 -5.99
C THR A 501 -15.66 -6.77 -4.94
N LEU A 502 -15.12 -5.54 -5.03
CA LEU A 502 -14.24 -4.98 -4.01
C LEU A 502 -14.89 -4.97 -2.62
N CYS A 503 -16.13 -4.50 -2.52
CA CYS A 503 -16.87 -4.50 -1.25
C CYS A 503 -17.07 -5.91 -0.66
N LEU A 504 -17.28 -6.93 -1.51
CA LEU A 504 -17.41 -8.32 -1.05
C LEU A 504 -16.11 -8.86 -0.45
N HIS A 505 -14.96 -8.45 -0.97
CA HIS A 505 -13.65 -8.81 -0.39
C HIS A 505 -13.45 -8.15 0.97
N ALA A 506 -13.77 -6.87 1.12
CA ALA A 506 -13.65 -6.18 2.41
C ALA A 506 -14.62 -6.75 3.46
N ILE A 507 -15.86 -7.09 3.08
CA ILE A 507 -16.78 -7.79 4.00
C ILE A 507 -16.27 -9.19 4.34
N GLY A 508 -15.67 -9.89 3.38
CA GLY A 508 -15.02 -11.17 3.61
C GLY A 508 -13.87 -11.03 4.61
N ASP A 509 -13.04 -10.00 4.47
CA ASP A 509 -11.92 -9.69 5.36
C ASP A 509 -12.41 -9.45 6.79
N ILE A 510 -13.37 -8.55 7.00
CA ILE A 510 -14.00 -8.32 8.29
C ILE A 510 -14.67 -9.61 8.81
N GLY A 511 -15.36 -10.33 7.93
CA GLY A 511 -16.06 -11.58 8.27
C GLY A 511 -15.12 -12.65 8.82
N VAL A 512 -14.01 -12.89 8.13
CA VAL A 512 -13.04 -13.92 8.51
C VAL A 512 -12.17 -13.45 9.68
N ASN A 513 -11.61 -12.23 9.59
CA ASN A 513 -10.60 -11.77 10.52
C ASN A 513 -11.14 -11.10 11.78
N TYR A 514 -12.40 -10.67 11.79
CA TYR A 514 -13.01 -10.06 12.96
C TYR A 514 -14.18 -10.87 13.52
N TYR A 515 -15.13 -11.33 12.65
CA TYR A 515 -16.29 -12.11 13.09
C TYR A 515 -16.05 -13.63 13.15
N GLY A 516 -14.89 -14.11 12.71
CA GLY A 516 -14.52 -15.52 12.77
C GLY A 516 -15.30 -16.39 11.79
N TRP A 517 -15.58 -15.89 10.57
CA TRP A 517 -16.16 -16.71 9.52
C TRP A 517 -15.17 -17.78 9.08
N ASP A 518 -15.62 -19.01 9.04
CA ASP A 518 -14.92 -20.09 8.37
C ASP A 518 -15.16 -20.03 6.85
N GLU A 519 -14.41 -20.84 6.11
CA GLU A 519 -14.53 -20.93 4.64
C GLU A 519 -15.97 -21.26 4.19
N ALA A 520 -16.67 -22.13 4.92
CA ALA A 520 -18.04 -22.51 4.57
C ALA A 520 -19.02 -21.33 4.71
N ARG A 521 -18.85 -20.50 5.74
CA ARG A 521 -19.66 -19.29 5.94
C ARG A 521 -19.35 -18.24 4.90
N LEU A 522 -18.05 -18.02 4.57
CA LEU A 522 -17.64 -17.13 3.48
C LEU A 522 -18.25 -17.60 2.14
N SER A 523 -18.12 -18.88 1.81
CA SER A 523 -18.71 -19.47 0.59
C SER A 523 -20.23 -19.28 0.54
N SER A 524 -20.92 -19.50 1.66
CA SER A 524 -22.37 -19.27 1.76
C SER A 524 -22.72 -17.79 1.57
N TYR A 525 -21.94 -16.87 2.12
CA TYR A 525 -22.15 -15.44 1.93
C TYR A 525 -21.97 -15.04 0.46
N LEU A 526 -20.87 -15.46 -0.15
CA LEU A 526 -20.57 -15.19 -1.57
C LEU A 526 -21.64 -15.76 -2.51
N SER A 527 -22.22 -16.92 -2.17
CA SER A 527 -23.29 -17.54 -2.96
C SER A 527 -24.55 -16.67 -3.05
N ASN A 528 -24.86 -15.84 -2.04
CA ASN A 528 -25.97 -14.90 -2.10
C ASN A 528 -25.79 -13.84 -3.19
N TRP A 529 -24.55 -13.56 -3.56
CA TRP A 529 -24.17 -12.60 -4.59
C TRP A 529 -23.89 -13.24 -5.95
N GLY A 530 -24.05 -14.55 -6.06
CA GLY A 530 -23.90 -15.28 -7.32
C GLY A 530 -22.57 -16.00 -7.50
N PHE A 531 -21.65 -15.88 -6.53
CA PHE A 531 -20.37 -16.57 -6.52
C PHE A 531 -20.54 -17.96 -5.91
N ASN A 532 -20.63 -18.98 -6.76
CA ASN A 532 -20.95 -20.33 -6.31
C ASN A 532 -19.78 -21.32 -6.54
N SER A 533 -18.58 -20.83 -6.91
CA SER A 533 -17.40 -21.68 -7.06
C SER A 533 -16.77 -21.94 -5.69
N PRO A 534 -16.62 -23.20 -5.27
CA PRO A 534 -15.86 -23.54 -4.07
C PRO A 534 -14.40 -23.08 -4.17
N ASP A 535 -13.78 -23.22 -5.35
CA ASP A 535 -12.38 -22.82 -5.58
C ASP A 535 -12.21 -21.32 -5.38
N THR A 536 -13.15 -20.48 -5.82
CA THR A 536 -13.13 -19.03 -5.58
C THR A 536 -13.24 -18.71 -4.09
N ALA A 537 -14.13 -19.40 -3.37
CA ALA A 537 -14.28 -19.19 -1.93
C ALA A 537 -13.03 -19.63 -1.15
N HIS A 538 -12.43 -20.75 -1.53
CA HIS A 538 -11.20 -21.26 -0.95
C HIS A 538 -10.04 -20.29 -1.19
N TRP A 539 -9.83 -19.87 -2.44
CA TRP A 539 -8.80 -18.90 -2.79
C TRP A 539 -8.95 -17.60 -1.98
N MET A 540 -10.18 -17.06 -1.95
CA MET A 540 -10.46 -15.83 -1.20
C MET A 540 -10.20 -16.02 0.29
N TYR A 541 -10.67 -17.13 0.88
CA TYR A 541 -10.46 -17.41 2.30
C TYR A 541 -8.96 -17.48 2.65
N THR A 542 -8.18 -18.18 1.84
CA THR A 542 -6.73 -18.30 1.99
C THR A 542 -6.05 -16.93 1.91
N ALA A 543 -6.42 -16.09 0.94
CA ALA A 543 -5.88 -14.74 0.81
C ALA A 543 -6.22 -13.85 2.03
N LEU A 544 -7.44 -13.98 2.58
CA LEU A 544 -7.88 -13.21 3.74
C LEU A 544 -7.14 -13.59 5.03
N ILE A 545 -6.89 -14.88 5.25
CA ILE A 545 -6.12 -15.33 6.43
C ILE A 545 -4.62 -15.08 6.29
N ALA A 546 -4.13 -15.02 5.05
CA ALA A 546 -2.73 -14.70 4.78
C ALA A 546 -2.38 -13.25 5.14
N ASN A 547 -3.28 -12.31 4.85
CA ASN A 547 -3.07 -10.86 4.98
C ASN A 547 -4.31 -10.18 5.58
N PRO A 548 -4.53 -10.25 6.91
CA PRO A 548 -5.66 -9.61 7.58
C PRO A 548 -5.69 -8.09 7.36
N GLY A 549 -6.87 -7.53 7.09
CA GLY A 549 -7.07 -6.09 6.89
C GLY A 549 -6.63 -5.56 5.52
N ASN A 550 -5.93 -6.36 4.72
CA ASN A 550 -5.38 -5.91 3.44
C ASN A 550 -6.47 -5.38 2.49
N TYR A 551 -7.56 -6.12 2.29
CA TYR A 551 -8.63 -5.65 1.41
C TYR A 551 -9.38 -4.45 1.97
N CYS A 552 -9.43 -4.29 3.28
CA CYS A 552 -10.05 -3.15 3.91
C CYS A 552 -9.32 -1.84 3.59
N LYS A 553 -7.99 -1.81 3.48
CA LYS A 553 -7.26 -0.59 3.13
C LYS A 553 -7.65 -0.05 1.74
N TYR A 554 -7.82 -0.94 0.75
CA TYR A 554 -8.26 -0.56 -0.60
C TYR A 554 -9.69 -0.07 -0.61
N VAL A 555 -10.59 -0.88 -0.07
CA VAL A 555 -12.03 -0.68 -0.25
C VAL A 555 -12.60 0.38 0.69
N LEU A 556 -12.23 0.33 1.97
CA LEU A 556 -12.66 1.37 2.92
C LEU A 556 -11.94 2.69 2.66
N GLY A 557 -10.71 2.66 2.14
CA GLY A 557 -10.03 3.84 1.65
C GLY A 557 -10.76 4.47 0.45
N PHE A 558 -11.10 3.67 -0.55
CA PHE A 558 -11.95 4.10 -1.68
C PHE A 558 -13.27 4.72 -1.21
N ILE A 559 -13.98 4.04 -0.31
CA ILE A 559 -15.24 4.52 0.25
C ILE A 559 -15.04 5.79 1.07
N GLY A 560 -13.91 5.93 1.76
CA GLY A 560 -13.55 7.16 2.49
C GLY A 560 -13.50 8.37 1.57
N PHE A 561 -12.88 8.26 0.39
CA PHE A 561 -12.88 9.32 -0.61
C PHE A 561 -14.28 9.58 -1.21
N GLU A 562 -15.08 8.54 -1.42
CA GLU A 562 -16.48 8.73 -1.87
C GLU A 562 -17.32 9.45 -0.82
N GLU A 563 -17.18 9.12 0.46
CA GLU A 563 -17.90 9.80 1.54
C GLU A 563 -17.42 11.26 1.71
N LEU A 564 -16.12 11.51 1.61
CA LEU A 564 -15.55 12.85 1.64
C LEU A 564 -16.08 13.69 0.47
N LYS A 565 -16.13 13.14 -0.74
CA LYS A 565 -16.70 13.77 -1.93
C LYS A 565 -18.20 14.08 -1.74
N LYS A 566 -18.98 13.15 -1.23
CA LYS A 566 -20.41 13.35 -0.95
C LYS A 566 -20.62 14.47 0.06
N GLN A 567 -19.79 14.55 1.11
CA GLN A 567 -19.87 15.62 2.09
C GLN A 567 -19.58 16.98 1.43
N ALA A 568 -18.49 17.09 0.69
CA ALA A 568 -18.13 18.33 -0.04
C ALA A 568 -19.23 18.76 -1.05
N GLN A 569 -19.79 17.81 -1.81
CA GLN A 569 -20.90 18.08 -2.72
C GLN A 569 -22.15 18.60 -2.01
N LYS A 570 -22.44 18.03 -0.84
CA LYS A 570 -23.59 18.47 -0.04
C LYS A 570 -23.40 19.88 0.51
N ASP A 571 -22.21 20.20 0.98
CA ASP A 571 -21.94 21.46 1.68
C ASP A 571 -21.73 22.63 0.68
N LEU A 572 -21.07 22.39 -0.45
CA LEU A 572 -20.82 23.39 -1.50
C LEU A 572 -21.95 23.50 -2.54
N GLY A 573 -22.79 22.48 -2.70
CA GLY A 573 -23.89 22.47 -3.67
C GLY A 573 -23.42 22.80 -5.09
N SER A 574 -23.89 23.91 -5.65
CA SER A 574 -23.52 24.36 -7.01
C SER A 574 -22.07 24.86 -7.15
N ASP A 575 -21.42 25.16 -6.04
CA ASP A 575 -20.05 25.67 -6.02
C ASP A 575 -19.01 24.54 -5.95
N PHE A 576 -19.46 23.28 -5.85
CA PHE A 576 -18.59 22.12 -5.87
C PHE A 576 -17.88 21.98 -7.23
N SER A 577 -16.57 21.80 -7.18
CA SER A 577 -15.72 21.46 -8.32
C SER A 577 -14.99 20.16 -8.03
N LEU A 578 -15.15 19.15 -8.89
CA LEU A 578 -14.45 17.86 -8.74
C LEU A 578 -12.93 18.05 -8.83
N LYS A 579 -12.47 18.92 -9.74
CA LYS A 579 -11.04 19.25 -9.88
C LYS A 579 -10.45 19.87 -8.62
N GLU A 580 -11.16 20.79 -7.98
CA GLU A 580 -10.69 21.43 -6.74
C GLU A 580 -10.78 20.46 -5.54
N PHE A 581 -11.75 19.56 -5.53
CA PHE A 581 -11.81 18.48 -4.55
C PHE A 581 -10.62 17.52 -4.68
N HIS A 582 -10.29 17.08 -5.90
CA HIS A 582 -9.09 16.26 -6.12
C HIS A 582 -7.81 17.01 -5.76
N ARG A 583 -7.74 18.31 -6.05
CA ARG A 583 -6.61 19.16 -5.63
C ARG A 583 -6.45 19.18 -4.13
N TYR A 584 -7.55 19.36 -3.38
CA TYR A 584 -7.54 19.34 -1.92
C TYR A 584 -6.95 18.06 -1.36
N ILE A 585 -7.38 16.92 -1.88
CA ILE A 585 -6.87 15.61 -1.46
C ILE A 585 -5.37 15.53 -1.74
N LEU A 586 -4.95 15.75 -2.96
CA LEU A 586 -3.58 15.59 -3.43
C LEU A 586 -2.60 16.57 -2.76
N GLU A 587 -3.01 17.81 -2.50
CA GLU A 587 -2.20 18.80 -1.76
C GLU A 587 -2.08 18.47 -0.27
N THR A 588 -3.13 17.90 0.33
CA THR A 588 -3.06 17.40 1.71
C THR A 588 -2.08 16.23 1.80
N GLY A 589 -2.06 15.38 0.78
CA GLY A 589 -1.19 14.21 0.68
C GLY A 589 -1.55 13.09 1.65
N PRO A 590 -0.76 11.99 1.69
CA PRO A 590 -1.06 10.83 2.52
C PRO A 590 -1.21 11.17 4.00
N VAL A 591 -2.44 11.00 4.50
CA VAL A 591 -2.83 11.16 5.91
C VAL A 591 -4.01 10.24 6.23
N GLN A 592 -4.36 10.16 7.49
CA GLN A 592 -5.54 9.46 7.98
C GLN A 592 -6.83 10.18 7.61
N PHE A 593 -7.94 9.45 7.43
CA PHE A 593 -9.22 10.03 6.98
C PHE A 593 -9.79 11.07 7.96
N ASP A 594 -9.63 10.89 9.27
CA ASP A 594 -10.08 11.89 10.24
C ASP A 594 -9.42 13.26 10.03
N ILE A 595 -8.17 13.29 9.57
CA ILE A 595 -7.46 14.53 9.25
C ILE A 595 -8.05 15.16 7.99
N LEU A 596 -8.36 14.35 6.96
CA LEU A 596 -9.06 14.86 5.76
C LEU A 596 -10.43 15.43 6.12
N PHE A 597 -11.25 14.70 6.86
CA PHE A 597 -12.59 15.16 7.23
C PHE A 597 -12.55 16.42 8.12
N SER A 598 -11.59 16.51 9.03
CA SER A 598 -11.46 17.68 9.93
C SER A 598 -11.01 18.95 9.19
N ASN A 599 -10.20 18.81 8.13
CA ASN A 599 -9.73 19.94 7.34
C ASN A 599 -10.67 20.32 6.17
N LEU A 600 -11.69 19.50 5.89
CA LEU A 600 -12.61 19.70 4.77
C LEU A 600 -13.32 21.07 4.84
N LYS A 601 -13.87 21.41 6.00
CA LYS A 601 -14.62 22.66 6.19
C LYS A 601 -13.77 23.92 5.94
N GLU A 602 -12.53 23.90 6.39
CA GLU A 602 -11.62 25.03 6.15
C GLU A 602 -11.28 25.19 4.66
N TRP A 603 -11.07 24.06 3.98
CA TRP A 603 -10.89 24.07 2.53
C TRP A 603 -12.13 24.64 1.81
N GLU A 604 -13.34 24.23 2.17
CA GLU A 604 -14.60 24.73 1.61
C GLU A 604 -14.75 26.24 1.81
N GLU A 605 -14.47 26.75 3.01
CA GLU A 605 -14.49 28.18 3.32
C GLU A 605 -13.46 28.97 2.49
N SER A 606 -12.30 28.39 2.20
CA SER A 606 -11.28 29.02 1.34
C SER A 606 -11.75 29.23 -0.10
N LEU A 607 -12.52 28.29 -0.66
CA LEU A 607 -13.09 28.39 -2.02
C LEU A 607 -14.12 29.52 -2.12
N VAL A 608 -14.98 29.67 -1.11
CA VAL A 608 -16.01 30.72 -1.07
C VAL A 608 -15.37 32.11 -1.01
N VAL A 609 -14.28 32.27 -0.27
CA VAL A 609 -13.54 33.55 -0.19
C VAL A 609 -12.87 33.90 -1.53
N VAL A 610 -12.31 32.93 -2.24
CA VAL A 610 -11.69 33.16 -3.56
C VAL A 610 -12.74 33.56 -4.60
N SER A 611 -13.87 32.87 -4.65
CA SER A 611 -14.97 33.20 -5.58
C SER A 611 -15.56 34.56 -5.32
N SER A 612 -15.69 35.00 -4.06
CA SER A 612 -16.20 36.33 -3.70
C SER A 612 -15.23 37.48 -4.00
N ARG A 613 -13.93 37.21 -4.18
CA ARG A 613 -12.93 38.22 -4.58
C ARG A 613 -12.75 38.32 -6.10
N ALA A 614 -13.18 37.29 -6.84
CA ALA A 614 -13.13 37.25 -8.31
C ALA A 614 -14.41 37.81 -8.97
N ALA A 615 -15.49 37.99 -8.23
CA ALA A 615 -16.75 38.64 -8.63
C ALA A 615 -16.73 40.12 -8.25
#